data_49dcdba3266daf20bace8142c646853b
#
_entry.id   49dcdba3266daf20bace8142c646853b
#
_cell.length_a   1.000
_cell.length_b   1.000
_cell.length_c   1.000
_cell.angle_alpha   90.00
_cell.angle_beta   90.00
_cell.angle_gamma   90.00
#
_symmetry.space_group_name_H-M   'P 1'
#
loop_
_entity.id
_entity.type
_entity.pdbx_description
1 polymer ?
#
loop_
_entity_poly.entity_id
_entity_poly.type
_entity_poly.pdbx_seq_one_letter_code
_entity_poly.pdbx_strand_id
1 'polypeptide(L)'
;MKLLRRPRCAIFDLDGVLLDTESLYTEAIAQVAARFGKVYDWSLKRDCIGRGTTDAARIIVDALGLPLSPQELVHERDLLLAPRVACASAMDGAEAFTRALAARGVPLGIATSTDTPLFGIKTAAHRDWLAIFGATVCGDDPRVLRSKPAPDIFLAAAQDLGASPDTCVVFEDSPFGVEAAVAAGMLVIAMPDAAMETARYQRADAVVTGFADLSVEMLGF
;
A
#
# COMPACT_ATOMS: atom_id res chain seq x y z
N MET A 1 18.61 9.89 -8.83
CA MET A 1 18.60 8.67 -7.99
C MET A 1 19.37 7.59 -8.74
N LYS A 2 20.21 6.81 -8.07
CA LYS A 2 20.88 5.64 -8.68
C LYS A 2 20.73 4.49 -7.69
N LEU A 3 19.95 3.48 -8.08
CA LEU A 3 19.82 2.28 -7.27
C LEU A 3 21.14 1.51 -7.21
N LEU A 4 21.43 0.88 -6.06
CA LEU A 4 22.65 0.11 -5.85
C LEU A 4 22.70 -1.17 -6.70
N ARG A 5 21.54 -1.69 -7.11
CA ARG A 5 21.37 -2.88 -7.96
C ARG A 5 20.40 -2.57 -9.07
N ARG A 6 20.45 -3.32 -10.18
CA ARG A 6 19.46 -3.22 -11.27
C ARG A 6 18.32 -4.21 -11.00
N PRO A 7 17.11 -3.74 -10.78
CA PRO A 7 15.96 -4.63 -10.63
C PRO A 7 15.59 -5.29 -11.97
N ARG A 8 14.93 -6.44 -11.87
CA ARG A 8 14.39 -7.19 -13.01
C ARG A 8 12.87 -7.27 -13.00
N CYS A 9 12.26 -7.02 -11.86
CA CYS A 9 10.80 -6.97 -11.67
C CYS A 9 10.44 -5.85 -10.70
N ALA A 10 9.19 -5.41 -10.74
CA ALA A 10 8.66 -4.38 -9.85
C ALA A 10 7.41 -4.90 -9.16
N ILE A 11 7.33 -4.71 -7.84
CA ILE A 11 6.21 -5.08 -6.99
C ILE A 11 5.65 -3.80 -6.36
N PHE A 12 4.34 -3.63 -6.40
CA PHE A 12 3.67 -2.43 -5.93
C PHE A 12 2.72 -2.77 -4.78
N ASP A 13 2.74 -1.98 -3.71
CA ASP A 13 1.57 -1.93 -2.85
C ASP A 13 0.38 -1.35 -3.63
N LEU A 14 -0.82 -1.53 -3.11
CA LEU A 14 -2.05 -1.04 -3.75
C LEU A 14 -2.47 0.31 -3.17
N ASP A 15 -2.71 0.34 -1.86
CA ASP A 15 -3.31 1.46 -1.15
C ASP A 15 -2.26 2.55 -0.93
N GLY A 16 -2.50 3.78 -1.41
CA GLY A 16 -1.53 4.86 -1.33
C GLY A 16 -0.38 4.80 -2.35
N VAL A 17 -0.27 3.72 -3.14
CA VAL A 17 0.73 3.57 -4.20
C VAL A 17 0.07 3.50 -5.58
N LEU A 18 -0.78 2.53 -5.83
CA LEU A 18 -1.51 2.42 -7.11
C LEU A 18 -2.85 3.15 -7.07
N LEU A 19 -3.57 3.07 -5.95
CA LEU A 19 -4.89 3.67 -5.76
C LEU A 19 -4.89 4.65 -4.59
N ASP A 20 -5.52 5.82 -4.77
CA ASP A 20 -5.80 6.79 -3.70
C ASP A 20 -6.98 6.31 -2.85
N THR A 21 -6.70 5.38 -1.96
CA THR A 21 -7.70 4.86 -1.01
C THR A 21 -7.51 5.44 0.39
N GLU A 22 -6.32 5.94 0.72
CA GLU A 22 -5.98 6.47 2.04
C GLU A 22 -6.82 7.69 2.44
N SER A 23 -7.14 8.56 1.47
CA SER A 23 -8.04 9.68 1.66
C SER A 23 -9.45 9.21 2.07
N LEU A 24 -9.96 8.17 1.40
CA LEU A 24 -11.29 7.60 1.65
C LEU A 24 -11.39 6.95 3.03
N TYR A 25 -10.34 6.22 3.45
CA TYR A 25 -10.26 5.66 4.81
C TYR A 25 -10.27 6.75 5.87
N THR A 26 -9.50 7.81 5.66
CA THR A 26 -9.43 8.96 6.57
C THR A 26 -10.79 9.62 6.74
N GLU A 27 -11.48 9.89 5.64
CA GLU A 27 -12.80 10.50 5.65
C GLU A 27 -13.84 9.61 6.34
N ALA A 28 -13.84 8.30 6.07
CA ALA A 28 -14.77 7.37 6.68
C ALA A 28 -14.59 7.30 8.21
N ILE A 29 -13.35 7.19 8.68
CA ILE A 29 -13.05 7.19 10.12
C ILE A 29 -13.44 8.52 10.75
N ALA A 30 -13.12 9.64 10.10
CA ALA A 30 -13.50 10.97 10.58
C ALA A 30 -15.02 11.13 10.70
N GLN A 31 -15.80 10.58 9.76
CA GLN A 31 -17.27 10.59 9.82
C GLN A 31 -17.80 9.74 10.99
N VAL A 32 -17.22 8.56 11.25
CA VAL A 32 -17.60 7.75 12.42
C VAL A 32 -17.27 8.50 13.71
N ALA A 33 -16.06 9.03 13.85
CA ALA A 33 -15.63 9.79 15.03
C ALA A 33 -16.51 11.01 15.30
N ALA A 34 -16.89 11.74 14.25
CA ALA A 34 -17.74 12.94 14.34
C ALA A 34 -19.13 12.65 14.94
N ARG A 35 -19.69 11.44 14.75
CA ARG A 35 -20.96 11.03 15.37
C ARG A 35 -20.90 11.06 16.90
N PHE A 36 -19.70 10.92 17.46
CA PHE A 36 -19.44 10.95 18.90
C PHE A 36 -18.80 12.28 19.37
N GLY A 37 -18.81 13.32 18.49
CA GLY A 37 -18.19 14.60 18.79
C GLY A 37 -16.68 14.58 18.87
N LYS A 38 -16.02 13.61 18.25
CA LYS A 38 -14.57 13.40 18.23
C LYS A 38 -13.98 13.81 16.88
N VAL A 39 -12.71 14.21 16.90
CA VAL A 39 -11.96 14.60 15.70
C VAL A 39 -10.87 13.56 15.46
N TYR A 40 -10.88 12.95 14.28
CA TYR A 40 -9.80 12.11 13.79
C TYR A 40 -8.87 12.97 12.94
N ASP A 41 -7.71 13.29 13.46
CA ASP A 41 -6.74 14.18 12.83
C ASP A 41 -5.48 13.44 12.37
N TRP A 42 -4.59 14.18 11.73
CA TRP A 42 -3.33 13.64 11.23
C TRP A 42 -2.45 13.04 12.33
N SER A 43 -2.45 13.62 13.54
CA SER A 43 -1.61 13.16 14.65
C SER A 43 -1.93 11.73 15.04
N LEU A 44 -3.21 11.35 14.96
CA LEU A 44 -3.66 9.98 15.21
C LEU A 44 -3.53 9.10 13.97
N LYS A 45 -3.83 9.65 12.77
CA LYS A 45 -3.70 8.90 11.51
C LYS A 45 -2.30 8.35 11.32
N ARG A 46 -1.26 9.17 11.51
CA ARG A 46 0.14 8.76 11.30
C ARG A 46 0.57 7.54 12.14
N ASP A 47 -0.05 7.35 13.30
CA ASP A 47 0.22 6.22 14.18
C ASP A 47 -0.50 4.94 13.76
N CYS A 48 -1.46 5.05 12.83
CA CYS A 48 -2.26 3.96 12.28
C CYS A 48 -1.75 3.46 10.93
N ILE A 49 -1.06 4.32 10.14
CA ILE A 49 -0.60 3.99 8.78
C ILE A 49 0.31 2.75 8.78
N GLY A 50 -0.03 1.79 7.92
CA GLY A 50 0.71 0.55 7.73
C GLY A 50 0.48 -0.52 8.81
N ARG A 51 -0.37 -0.26 9.83
CA ARG A 51 -0.77 -1.27 10.81
C ARG A 51 -1.88 -2.15 10.28
N GLY A 52 -2.01 -3.35 10.85
CA GLY A 52 -3.17 -4.20 10.61
C GLY A 52 -4.47 -3.52 11.04
N THR A 53 -5.55 -3.79 10.30
CA THR A 53 -6.87 -3.16 10.47
C THR A 53 -7.36 -3.13 11.93
N THR A 54 -7.25 -4.25 12.65
CA THR A 54 -7.71 -4.35 14.05
C THR A 54 -6.85 -3.53 15.01
N ASP A 55 -5.53 -3.47 14.79
CA ASP A 55 -4.60 -2.72 15.64
C ASP A 55 -4.78 -1.22 15.44
N ALA A 56 -4.92 -0.77 14.20
CA ALA A 56 -5.24 0.62 13.88
C ALA A 56 -6.59 1.03 14.53
N ALA A 57 -7.62 0.20 14.39
CA ALA A 57 -8.93 0.47 15.00
C ALA A 57 -8.85 0.57 16.53
N ARG A 58 -8.06 -0.30 17.18
CA ARG A 58 -7.86 -0.23 18.64
C ARG A 58 -7.21 1.08 19.06
N ILE A 59 -6.15 1.50 18.37
CA ILE A 59 -5.49 2.78 18.63
C ILE A 59 -6.47 3.94 18.51
N ILE A 60 -7.32 3.95 17.48
CA ILE A 60 -8.30 5.02 17.26
C ILE A 60 -9.37 5.04 18.35
N VAL A 61 -9.94 3.87 18.68
CA VAL A 61 -10.96 3.74 19.72
C VAL A 61 -10.43 4.22 21.07
N ASP A 62 -9.24 3.77 21.45
CA ASP A 62 -8.61 4.11 22.74
C ASP A 62 -8.25 5.59 22.79
N ALA A 63 -7.61 6.13 21.74
CA ALA A 63 -7.18 7.52 21.72
C ALA A 63 -8.34 8.53 21.72
N LEU A 64 -9.43 8.22 21.01
CA LEU A 64 -10.60 9.10 20.93
C LEU A 64 -11.63 8.81 22.04
N GLY A 65 -11.47 7.71 22.79
CA GLY A 65 -12.44 7.27 23.79
C GLY A 65 -13.81 7.01 23.15
N LEU A 66 -13.84 6.31 22.02
CA LEU A 66 -15.09 5.99 21.31
C LEU A 66 -15.85 4.90 22.09
N PRO A 67 -17.19 4.99 22.21
CA PRO A 67 -18.01 3.96 22.83
C PRO A 67 -18.25 2.78 21.85
N LEU A 68 -17.18 2.33 21.17
CA LEU A 68 -17.18 1.26 20.18
C LEU A 68 -16.04 0.29 20.49
N SER A 69 -16.24 -0.98 20.19
CA SER A 69 -15.12 -1.92 20.04
C SER A 69 -14.34 -1.63 18.75
N PRO A 70 -13.08 -2.09 18.65
CA PRO A 70 -12.32 -2.00 17.40
C PRO A 70 -13.07 -2.63 16.21
N GLN A 71 -13.75 -3.73 16.41
CA GLN A 71 -14.53 -4.43 15.40
C GLN A 71 -15.75 -3.61 14.93
N GLU A 72 -16.43 -2.95 15.85
CA GLU A 72 -17.57 -2.06 15.52
C GLU A 72 -17.07 -0.83 14.74
N LEU A 73 -15.92 -0.24 15.12
CA LEU A 73 -15.33 0.85 14.36
C LEU A 73 -15.00 0.41 12.91
N VAL A 74 -14.40 -0.77 12.74
CA VAL A 74 -14.10 -1.33 11.41
C VAL A 74 -15.39 -1.52 10.61
N HIS A 75 -16.42 -2.12 11.21
CA HIS A 75 -17.72 -2.33 10.56
C HIS A 75 -18.36 -1.02 10.11
N GLU A 76 -18.45 -0.02 10.99
CA GLU A 76 -19.02 1.30 10.68
C GLU A 76 -18.24 2.03 9.58
N ARG A 77 -16.91 1.95 9.62
CA ARG A 77 -16.03 2.47 8.57
C ARG A 77 -16.33 1.79 7.24
N ASP A 78 -16.41 0.46 7.22
CA ASP A 78 -16.58 -0.31 5.99
C ASP A 78 -17.93 -0.06 5.32
N LEU A 79 -18.98 0.18 6.09
CA LEU A 79 -20.28 0.62 5.55
C LEU A 79 -20.18 1.97 4.80
N LEU A 80 -19.33 2.88 5.28
CA LEU A 80 -19.10 4.18 4.62
C LEU A 80 -18.15 4.08 3.43
N LEU A 81 -17.21 3.14 3.49
CA LEU A 81 -16.20 2.92 2.46
C LEU A 81 -16.75 2.17 1.24
N ALA A 82 -17.59 1.16 1.44
CA ALA A 82 -18.02 0.24 0.39
C ALA A 82 -18.51 0.93 -0.91
N PRO A 83 -19.34 2.00 -0.87
CA PRO A 83 -19.78 2.68 -2.07
C PRO A 83 -18.69 3.56 -2.72
N ARG A 84 -17.65 3.94 -1.99
CA ARG A 84 -16.61 4.90 -2.43
C ARG A 84 -15.36 4.21 -2.94
N VAL A 85 -14.96 3.14 -2.26
CA VAL A 85 -13.71 2.43 -2.57
C VAL A 85 -13.73 1.78 -3.95
N ALA A 86 -14.93 1.43 -4.45
CA ALA A 86 -15.11 0.91 -5.80
C ALA A 86 -14.81 1.94 -6.91
N CYS A 87 -14.76 3.22 -6.56
CA CYS A 87 -14.48 4.34 -7.45
C CYS A 87 -13.19 5.08 -7.04
N ALA A 88 -12.32 4.45 -6.24
CA ALA A 88 -11.04 5.03 -5.87
C ALA A 88 -10.24 5.41 -7.11
N SER A 89 -9.66 6.62 -7.14
CA SER A 89 -8.85 7.07 -8.26
C SER A 89 -7.50 6.37 -8.27
N ALA A 90 -6.88 6.25 -9.44
CA ALA A 90 -5.46 5.90 -9.50
C ALA A 90 -4.63 7.03 -8.88
N MET A 91 -3.52 6.68 -8.24
CA MET A 91 -2.51 7.66 -7.84
C MET A 91 -1.93 8.34 -9.08
N ASP A 92 -1.61 9.64 -8.95
CA ASP A 92 -1.09 10.43 -10.07
C ASP A 92 0.15 9.80 -10.70
N GLY A 93 0.06 9.50 -11.99
CA GLY A 93 1.13 8.90 -12.78
C GLY A 93 1.28 7.37 -12.62
N ALA A 94 0.57 6.71 -11.71
CA ALA A 94 0.71 5.27 -11.44
C ALA A 94 0.44 4.42 -12.68
N GLU A 95 -0.66 4.67 -13.38
CA GLU A 95 -1.01 3.92 -14.60
C GLU A 95 0.02 4.15 -15.71
N ALA A 96 0.42 5.39 -15.96
CA ALA A 96 1.38 5.71 -17.01
C ALA A 96 2.75 5.06 -16.75
N PHE A 97 3.22 5.11 -15.49
CA PHE A 97 4.50 4.54 -15.09
C PHE A 97 4.50 3.01 -15.19
N THR A 98 3.47 2.34 -14.70
CA THR A 98 3.38 0.88 -14.73
C THR A 98 3.19 0.35 -16.15
N ARG A 99 2.42 1.05 -17.00
CA ARG A 99 2.33 0.73 -18.43
C ARG A 99 3.67 0.91 -19.17
N ALA A 100 4.45 1.93 -18.80
CA ALA A 100 5.79 2.12 -19.37
C ALA A 100 6.77 1.00 -18.98
N LEU A 101 6.68 0.49 -17.75
CA LEU A 101 7.42 -0.70 -17.32
C LEU A 101 6.97 -1.96 -18.09
N ALA A 102 5.67 -2.19 -18.18
CA ALA A 102 5.10 -3.33 -18.90
C ALA A 102 5.49 -3.33 -20.39
N ALA A 103 5.49 -2.16 -21.04
CA ALA A 103 5.91 -1.99 -22.44
C ALA A 103 7.38 -2.39 -22.69
N ARG A 104 8.21 -2.38 -21.64
CA ARG A 104 9.60 -2.88 -21.67
C ARG A 104 9.76 -4.33 -21.26
N GLY A 105 8.65 -5.03 -21.06
CA GLY A 105 8.65 -6.44 -20.65
C GLY A 105 9.07 -6.66 -19.18
N VAL A 106 9.00 -5.64 -18.34
CA VAL A 106 9.29 -5.77 -16.90
C VAL A 106 8.14 -6.55 -16.23
N PRO A 107 8.39 -7.67 -15.55
CA PRO A 107 7.38 -8.36 -14.78
C PRO A 107 6.88 -7.49 -13.63
N LEU A 108 5.55 -7.34 -13.50
CA LEU A 108 4.90 -6.50 -12.50
C LEU A 108 4.06 -7.36 -11.54
N GLY A 109 4.13 -7.05 -10.25
CA GLY A 109 3.31 -7.68 -9.21
C GLY A 109 2.64 -6.66 -8.31
N ILE A 110 1.51 -7.05 -7.71
CA ILE A 110 0.82 -6.34 -6.64
C ILE A 110 0.97 -7.15 -5.37
N ALA A 111 1.29 -6.48 -4.25
CA ALA A 111 1.38 -7.09 -2.92
C ALA A 111 0.70 -6.18 -1.88
N THR A 112 -0.56 -6.46 -1.57
CA THR A 112 -1.42 -5.62 -0.73
C THR A 112 -1.88 -6.31 0.54
N SER A 113 -1.95 -5.57 1.65
CA SER A 113 -2.55 -6.06 2.91
C SER A 113 -4.09 -6.18 2.83
N THR A 114 -4.71 -5.68 1.78
CA THR A 114 -6.14 -5.85 1.48
C THR A 114 -6.44 -7.31 1.19
N ASP A 115 -7.56 -7.83 1.70
CA ASP A 115 -8.04 -9.17 1.40
C ASP A 115 -8.60 -9.29 -0.03
N THR A 116 -8.71 -10.50 -0.54
CA THR A 116 -9.17 -10.79 -1.90
C THR A 116 -10.55 -10.23 -2.23
N PRO A 117 -11.58 -10.32 -1.38
CA PRO A 117 -12.90 -9.74 -1.67
C PRO A 117 -12.83 -8.21 -1.82
N LEU A 118 -12.17 -7.53 -0.91
CA LEU A 118 -12.05 -6.07 -0.92
C LEU A 118 -11.14 -5.58 -2.07
N PHE A 119 -10.08 -6.33 -2.38
CA PHE A 119 -9.25 -6.08 -3.57
C PHE A 119 -10.10 -6.05 -4.84
N GLY A 120 -10.98 -7.04 -5.02
CA GLY A 120 -11.89 -7.10 -6.18
C GLY A 120 -12.82 -5.88 -6.28
N ILE A 121 -13.27 -5.33 -5.15
CA ILE A 121 -14.08 -4.12 -5.09
C ILE A 121 -13.25 -2.88 -5.45
N LYS A 122 -12.09 -2.69 -4.80
CA LYS A 122 -11.19 -1.55 -5.02
C LYS A 122 -10.73 -1.42 -6.46
N THR A 123 -10.48 -2.55 -7.10
CA THR A 123 -9.90 -2.60 -8.46
C THR A 123 -10.91 -2.70 -9.58
N ALA A 124 -12.21 -2.76 -9.26
CA ALA A 124 -13.27 -2.98 -10.25
C ALA A 124 -13.26 -1.97 -11.40
N ALA A 125 -12.98 -0.69 -11.12
CA ALA A 125 -12.90 0.37 -12.13
C ALA A 125 -11.58 0.36 -12.94
N HIS A 126 -10.57 -0.38 -12.51
CA HIS A 126 -9.20 -0.35 -13.06
C HIS A 126 -8.77 -1.69 -13.69
N ARG A 127 -9.72 -2.59 -13.97
CA ARG A 127 -9.43 -3.96 -14.46
C ARG A 127 -8.53 -4.00 -15.69
N ASP A 128 -8.79 -3.14 -16.66
CA ASP A 128 -8.02 -3.11 -17.92
C ASP A 128 -6.57 -2.65 -17.69
N TRP A 129 -6.37 -1.71 -16.78
CA TRP A 129 -5.03 -1.31 -16.39
C TRP A 129 -4.33 -2.40 -15.60
N LEU A 130 -4.98 -2.92 -14.56
CA LEU A 130 -4.36 -3.88 -13.63
C LEU A 130 -4.15 -5.27 -14.26
N ALA A 131 -4.73 -5.56 -15.41
CA ALA A 131 -4.45 -6.77 -16.18
C ALA A 131 -3.00 -6.89 -16.67
N ILE A 132 -2.20 -5.79 -16.62
CA ILE A 132 -0.77 -5.85 -16.95
C ILE A 132 0.08 -6.49 -15.85
N PHE A 133 -0.45 -6.66 -14.65
CA PHE A 133 0.26 -7.28 -13.53
C PHE A 133 0.18 -8.80 -13.61
N GLY A 134 1.34 -9.45 -13.66
CA GLY A 134 1.45 -10.90 -13.78
C GLY A 134 1.25 -11.66 -12.46
N ALA A 135 1.31 -10.96 -11.32
CA ALA A 135 1.11 -11.52 -9.99
C ALA A 135 0.28 -10.58 -9.11
N THR A 136 -0.57 -11.14 -8.27
CA THR A 136 -1.31 -10.40 -7.24
C THR A 136 -1.37 -11.25 -5.98
N VAL A 137 -0.82 -10.71 -4.88
CA VAL A 137 -0.86 -11.33 -3.55
C VAL A 137 -1.62 -10.42 -2.60
N CYS A 138 -2.73 -10.92 -2.05
CA CYS A 138 -3.57 -10.25 -1.08
C CYS A 138 -3.20 -10.66 0.35
N GLY A 139 -3.67 -9.90 1.34
CA GLY A 139 -3.38 -10.14 2.75
C GLY A 139 -3.93 -11.45 3.32
N ASP A 140 -4.92 -12.06 2.66
CA ASP A 140 -5.52 -13.35 2.98
C ASP A 140 -4.92 -14.53 2.18
N ASP A 141 -3.84 -14.32 1.40
CA ASP A 141 -3.13 -15.41 0.73
C ASP A 141 -2.56 -16.39 1.79
N PRO A 142 -2.77 -17.69 1.65
CA PRO A 142 -2.34 -18.69 2.65
C PRO A 142 -0.82 -18.71 2.88
N ARG A 143 0.00 -18.14 1.99
CA ARG A 143 1.44 -18.00 2.15
C ARG A 143 1.83 -16.80 3.02
N VAL A 144 0.91 -15.87 3.24
CA VAL A 144 1.10 -14.68 4.09
C VAL A 144 0.73 -15.04 5.53
N LEU A 145 1.66 -15.68 6.23
CA LEU A 145 1.44 -16.10 7.62
C LEU A 145 1.51 -14.93 8.60
N ARG A 146 2.23 -13.89 8.25
CA ARG A 146 2.43 -12.69 9.05
C ARG A 146 2.30 -11.46 8.14
N SER A 147 1.50 -10.50 8.59
CA SER A 147 1.35 -9.22 7.88
C SER A 147 2.62 -8.37 7.96
N LYS A 148 2.71 -7.32 7.11
CA LYS A 148 3.74 -6.28 7.20
C LYS A 148 3.89 -5.82 8.67
N PRO A 149 5.11 -5.74 9.23
CA PRO A 149 6.40 -5.66 8.57
C PRO A 149 7.09 -7.00 8.27
N ALA A 150 6.42 -8.16 8.40
CA ALA A 150 7.00 -9.41 7.96
C ALA A 150 7.08 -9.47 6.41
N PRO A 151 8.10 -10.16 5.85
CA PRO A 151 8.37 -10.15 4.41
C PRO A 151 7.44 -11.04 3.58
N ASP A 152 6.57 -11.81 4.22
CA ASP A 152 5.83 -12.93 3.65
C ASP A 152 5.12 -12.56 2.34
N ILE A 153 4.43 -11.41 2.29
CA ILE A 153 3.66 -10.97 1.14
C ILE A 153 4.55 -10.62 -0.07
N PHE A 154 5.68 -9.98 0.16
CA PHE A 154 6.61 -9.63 -0.92
C PHE A 154 7.38 -10.86 -1.43
N LEU A 155 7.71 -11.79 -0.55
CA LEU A 155 8.33 -13.07 -0.94
C LEU A 155 7.37 -13.90 -1.79
N ALA A 156 6.08 -13.95 -1.43
CA ALA A 156 5.05 -14.62 -2.23
C ALA A 156 4.90 -13.97 -3.61
N ALA A 157 4.87 -12.63 -3.69
CA ALA A 157 4.78 -11.92 -4.98
C ALA A 157 6.02 -12.17 -5.87
N ALA A 158 7.23 -12.16 -5.30
CA ALA A 158 8.44 -12.49 -6.05
C ALA A 158 8.41 -13.93 -6.58
N GLN A 159 7.92 -14.87 -5.76
CA GLN A 159 7.75 -16.27 -6.17
C GLN A 159 6.81 -16.40 -7.36
N ASP A 160 5.66 -15.71 -7.34
CA ASP A 160 4.69 -15.75 -8.45
C ASP A 160 5.24 -15.12 -9.74
N LEU A 161 6.13 -14.11 -9.61
CA LEU A 161 6.86 -13.52 -10.74
C LEU A 161 8.05 -14.37 -11.22
N GLY A 162 8.38 -15.48 -10.52
CA GLY A 162 9.56 -16.29 -10.83
C GLY A 162 10.87 -15.54 -10.62
N ALA A 163 10.90 -14.54 -9.73
CA ALA A 163 12.02 -13.65 -9.50
C ALA A 163 12.73 -13.92 -8.17
N SER A 164 14.06 -13.73 -8.14
CA SER A 164 14.80 -13.69 -6.89
C SER A 164 14.54 -12.37 -6.15
N PRO A 165 14.28 -12.37 -4.83
CA PRO A 165 13.97 -11.15 -4.07
C PRO A 165 14.98 -10.02 -4.27
N ASP A 166 16.26 -10.32 -4.36
CA ASP A 166 17.34 -9.34 -4.56
C ASP A 166 17.32 -8.66 -5.94
N THR A 167 16.50 -9.17 -6.87
CA THR A 167 16.25 -8.59 -8.20
C THR A 167 14.92 -7.85 -8.29
N CYS A 168 14.17 -7.72 -7.19
CA CYS A 168 12.90 -7.01 -7.14
C CYS A 168 13.08 -5.59 -6.58
N VAL A 169 12.30 -4.65 -7.11
CA VAL A 169 12.08 -3.34 -6.50
C VAL A 169 10.63 -3.24 -6.04
N VAL A 170 10.44 -2.78 -4.80
CA VAL A 170 9.12 -2.56 -4.20
C VAL A 170 8.81 -1.07 -4.16
N PHE A 171 7.57 -0.71 -4.47
CA PHE A 171 7.02 0.63 -4.29
C PHE A 171 6.02 0.58 -3.14
N GLU A 172 6.24 1.41 -2.13
CA GLU A 172 5.50 1.39 -0.86
C GLU A 172 5.32 2.79 -0.27
N ASP A 173 4.17 3.02 0.36
CA ASP A 173 3.86 4.28 1.03
C ASP A 173 4.06 4.23 2.56
N SER A 174 3.99 3.02 3.15
CA SER A 174 3.98 2.82 4.60
C SER A 174 5.34 2.43 5.18
N PRO A 175 5.68 2.88 6.42
CA PRO A 175 6.90 2.43 7.09
C PRO A 175 6.98 0.92 7.29
N PHE A 176 5.85 0.27 7.63
CA PHE A 176 5.81 -1.18 7.84
C PHE A 176 6.00 -1.96 6.53
N GLY A 177 5.50 -1.44 5.41
CA GLY A 177 5.74 -2.04 4.11
C GLY A 177 7.18 -1.89 3.65
N VAL A 178 7.80 -0.73 3.89
CA VAL A 178 9.24 -0.54 3.66
C VAL A 178 10.05 -1.55 4.49
N GLU A 179 9.74 -1.73 5.78
CA GLU A 179 10.41 -2.73 6.61
C GLU A 179 10.21 -4.15 6.08
N ALA A 180 9.01 -4.50 5.61
CA ALA A 180 8.72 -5.81 5.04
C ALA A 180 9.53 -6.07 3.75
N ALA A 181 9.61 -5.09 2.86
CA ALA A 181 10.37 -5.21 1.62
C ALA A 181 11.88 -5.32 1.88
N VAL A 182 12.41 -4.54 2.83
CA VAL A 182 13.81 -4.65 3.27
C VAL A 182 14.07 -6.02 3.92
N ALA A 183 13.14 -6.52 4.74
CA ALA A 183 13.25 -7.85 5.35
C ALA A 183 13.19 -8.97 4.30
N ALA A 184 12.52 -8.75 3.17
CA ALA A 184 12.52 -9.64 2.01
C ALA A 184 13.83 -9.58 1.20
N GLY A 185 14.74 -8.65 1.49
CA GLY A 185 15.99 -8.45 0.74
C GLY A 185 15.82 -7.71 -0.59
N MET A 186 14.70 -7.02 -0.78
CA MET A 186 14.35 -6.28 -1.99
C MET A 186 14.87 -4.84 -1.95
N LEU A 187 14.99 -4.20 -3.12
CA LEU A 187 15.11 -2.75 -3.23
C LEU A 187 13.77 -2.10 -2.90
N VAL A 188 13.80 -0.91 -2.28
CA VAL A 188 12.58 -0.23 -1.85
C VAL A 188 12.61 1.23 -2.26
N ILE A 189 11.56 1.65 -2.97
CA ILE A 189 11.26 3.06 -3.22
C ILE A 189 10.04 3.41 -2.39
N ALA A 190 10.26 4.27 -1.40
CA ALA A 190 9.19 4.77 -0.56
C ALA A 190 8.51 5.98 -1.20
N MET A 191 7.18 6.02 -1.14
CA MET A 191 6.33 7.08 -1.65
C MET A 191 5.37 7.55 -0.54
N PRO A 192 5.91 8.13 0.56
CA PRO A 192 5.10 8.47 1.72
C PRO A 192 4.11 9.60 1.43
N ASP A 193 2.99 9.62 2.17
CA ASP A 193 2.16 10.82 2.27
C ASP A 193 3.03 12.03 2.65
N ALA A 194 2.79 13.18 2.02
CA ALA A 194 3.60 14.39 2.19
C ALA A 194 3.67 14.90 3.64
N ALA A 195 2.70 14.52 4.48
CA ALA A 195 2.67 14.88 5.89
C ALA A 195 3.44 13.89 6.79
N MET A 196 3.95 12.76 6.23
CA MET A 196 4.73 11.79 6.99
C MET A 196 6.18 12.24 7.21
N GLU A 197 6.71 11.93 8.39
CA GLU A 197 8.11 12.19 8.74
C GLU A 197 9.05 11.31 7.90
N THR A 198 9.87 11.92 7.06
CA THR A 198 10.83 11.22 6.19
C THR A 198 11.79 10.32 6.98
N ALA A 199 12.05 10.64 8.24
CA ALA A 199 12.88 9.82 9.14
C ALA A 199 12.36 8.39 9.33
N ARG A 200 11.08 8.13 9.11
CA ARG A 200 10.49 6.78 9.21
C ARG A 200 10.84 5.87 8.02
N TYR A 201 11.41 6.44 6.95
CA TYR A 201 11.71 5.75 5.69
C TYR A 201 13.21 5.60 5.42
N GLN A 202 14.06 5.77 6.44
CA GLN A 202 15.54 5.71 6.32
C GLN A 202 16.06 4.38 5.78
N ARG A 203 15.27 3.32 5.86
CA ARG A 203 15.64 1.98 5.34
C ARG A 203 15.32 1.79 3.86
N ALA A 204 14.57 2.70 3.25
CA ALA A 204 14.30 2.68 1.81
C ALA A 204 15.56 3.07 1.02
N ASP A 205 15.75 2.47 -0.15
CA ASP A 205 16.84 2.83 -1.07
C ASP A 205 16.63 4.23 -1.68
N ALA A 206 15.37 4.65 -1.79
CA ALA A 206 14.99 6.01 -2.19
C ALA A 206 13.64 6.40 -1.56
N VAL A 207 13.47 7.72 -1.34
CA VAL A 207 12.20 8.32 -0.96
C VAL A 207 11.86 9.35 -2.02
N VAL A 208 10.67 9.26 -2.59
CA VAL A 208 10.15 10.15 -3.64
C VAL A 208 8.77 10.66 -3.26
N THR A 209 8.31 11.74 -3.90
CA THR A 209 7.00 12.32 -3.59
C THR A 209 5.87 11.72 -4.42
N GLY A 210 6.20 10.98 -5.50
CA GLY A 210 5.25 10.33 -6.37
C GLY A 210 5.91 9.82 -7.64
N PHE A 211 5.12 9.28 -8.55
CA PHE A 211 5.62 8.73 -9.83
C PHE A 211 6.23 9.80 -10.75
N ALA A 212 5.88 11.09 -10.56
CA ALA A 212 6.47 12.18 -11.33
C ALA A 212 7.99 12.34 -11.09
N ASP A 213 8.51 11.88 -9.96
CA ASP A 213 9.94 11.91 -9.64
C ASP A 213 10.72 10.74 -10.26
N LEU A 214 10.03 9.81 -10.94
CA LEU A 214 10.58 8.58 -11.44
C LEU A 214 10.57 8.50 -12.96
N SER A 215 11.60 7.89 -13.51
CA SER A 215 11.56 7.36 -14.88
C SER A 215 12.04 5.91 -14.89
N VAL A 216 11.62 5.16 -15.90
CA VAL A 216 11.97 3.73 -16.02
C VAL A 216 13.49 3.56 -16.17
N GLU A 217 14.14 4.50 -16.88
CA GLU A 217 15.60 4.52 -17.06
C GLU A 217 16.37 4.77 -15.76
N MET A 218 15.84 5.58 -14.85
CA MET A 218 16.46 5.85 -13.54
C MET A 218 16.52 4.58 -12.68
N LEU A 219 15.60 3.65 -12.89
CA LEU A 219 15.55 2.36 -12.19
C LEU A 219 16.48 1.32 -12.83
N GLY A 220 16.93 1.57 -14.06
CA GLY A 220 17.82 0.69 -14.80
C GLY A 220 17.09 -0.41 -15.59
N PHE A 221 15.78 -0.27 -15.83
CA PHE A 221 14.99 -1.13 -16.71
C PHE A 221 15.20 -0.79 -18.19
#